data_527a96de5e6e940ddab1f064a32ee890
#
_entry.id   527a96de5e6e940ddab1f064a32ee890
#
_cell.length_a   1.000
_cell.length_b   1.000
_cell.length_c   1.000
_cell.angle_alpha   90.00
_cell.angle_beta   90.00
_cell.angle_gamma   90.00
#
_symmetry.space_group_name_H-M   'P 1'
#
loop_
_entity.id
_entity.type
_entity.pdbx_description
1 polymer ?
#
loop_
_entity_poly.entity_id
_entity_poly.type
_entity_poly.pdbx_seq_one_letter_code
_entity_poly.pdbx_strand_id
1 'polypeptide(L)'
;TLVVFSAAVSTGGCGNATSEVGPFYCPADQRLYIDPGFYQVMETQLRAPGDFAQAYVIAHEIGHHIQHVIGVPRSMPGETDNQVSVRVELQADCLAGVWGHKARASLEITEADLAEALGAAHAIGDDTLGHDDRRAFTHGSSEQRMRWFRRGFDSGDGRQCDTFAVAQNAL
;
A
#
# COMPACT_ATOMS: atom_id res chain seq x y z
N THR A 1 -8.61 -4.71 -13.53
CA THR A 1 -10.07 -4.60 -13.23
C THR A 1 -10.27 -4.56 -11.72
N LEU A 2 -11.14 -3.65 -11.23
CA LEU A 2 -11.59 -3.62 -9.84
C LEU A 2 -12.81 -4.55 -9.68
N VAL A 3 -12.75 -5.41 -8.66
CA VAL A 3 -13.84 -6.29 -8.24
C VAL A 3 -14.33 -5.84 -6.87
N VAL A 4 -15.59 -5.44 -6.79
CA VAL A 4 -16.24 -5.10 -5.54
C VAL A 4 -17.02 -6.33 -5.06
N PHE A 5 -16.79 -6.75 -3.81
CA PHE A 5 -17.44 -7.93 -3.23
C PHE A 5 -18.00 -7.62 -1.85
N SER A 6 -18.71 -8.55 -1.26
CA SER A 6 -19.21 -8.46 0.11
C SER A 6 -19.05 -9.81 0.79
N ALA A 7 -18.54 -9.81 2.00
CA ALA A 7 -18.28 -10.94 2.88
C ALA A 7 -17.20 -11.91 2.36
N ALA A 8 -17.33 -12.49 1.18
CA ALA A 8 -16.37 -13.43 0.62
C ALA A 8 -16.30 -13.37 -0.90
N VAL A 9 -15.15 -13.74 -1.46
CA VAL A 9 -14.91 -13.79 -2.91
C VAL A 9 -13.95 -14.92 -3.24
N SER A 10 -14.15 -15.55 -4.40
CA SER A 10 -13.20 -16.48 -5.02
C SER A 10 -12.46 -15.76 -6.13
N THR A 11 -11.14 -15.79 -6.08
CA THR A 11 -10.28 -15.15 -7.09
C THR A 11 -9.92 -16.12 -8.22
N GLY A 12 -9.41 -15.59 -9.31
CA GLY A 12 -8.91 -16.36 -10.44
C GLY A 12 -7.47 -16.89 -10.24
N GLY A 13 -7.13 -17.37 -9.03
CA GLY A 13 -5.83 -18.00 -8.78
C GLY A 13 -5.12 -17.63 -7.48
N CYS A 14 -5.68 -16.69 -6.70
CA CYS A 14 -5.16 -16.35 -5.38
C CYS A 14 -5.98 -16.99 -4.22
N GLY A 15 -6.85 -17.95 -4.54
CA GLY A 15 -7.69 -18.61 -3.55
C GLY A 15 -8.96 -17.83 -3.20
N ASN A 16 -9.51 -18.14 -2.03
CA ASN A 16 -10.68 -17.46 -1.47
C ASN A 16 -10.24 -16.42 -0.46
N ALA A 17 -10.93 -15.30 -0.44
CA ALA A 17 -10.72 -14.22 0.53
C ALA A 17 -12.04 -13.81 1.18
N THR A 18 -11.96 -13.32 2.41
CA THR A 18 -13.06 -12.70 3.15
C THR A 18 -12.78 -11.21 3.34
N SER A 19 -13.79 -10.46 3.79
CA SER A 19 -13.65 -9.02 4.10
C SER A 19 -12.55 -8.73 5.13
N GLU A 20 -12.17 -9.70 5.96
CA GLU A 20 -11.10 -9.56 6.97
C GLU A 20 -9.71 -9.37 6.36
N VAL A 21 -9.49 -9.81 5.12
CA VAL A 21 -8.21 -9.64 4.42
C VAL A 21 -7.95 -8.17 4.09
N GLY A 22 -9.00 -7.36 3.99
CA GLY A 22 -8.94 -6.00 3.46
C GLY A 22 -8.88 -5.99 1.92
N PRO A 23 -8.65 -4.82 1.32
CA PRO A 23 -8.36 -4.70 -0.11
C PRO A 23 -7.08 -5.44 -0.48
N PHE A 24 -7.05 -6.04 -1.67
CA PHE A 24 -5.84 -6.73 -2.15
C PHE A 24 -5.79 -6.82 -3.68
N TYR A 25 -4.57 -6.90 -4.20
CA TYR A 25 -4.31 -7.22 -5.59
C TYR A 25 -3.97 -8.70 -5.76
N CYS A 26 -4.64 -9.37 -6.70
CA CYS A 26 -4.30 -10.74 -7.06
C CYS A 26 -3.48 -10.77 -8.36
N PRO A 27 -2.19 -11.16 -8.32
CA PRO A 27 -1.34 -11.19 -9.51
C PRO A 27 -1.74 -12.28 -10.50
N ALA A 28 -2.40 -13.36 -10.05
CA ALA A 28 -2.77 -14.48 -10.91
C ALA A 28 -3.87 -14.11 -11.93
N ASP A 29 -4.83 -13.28 -11.55
CA ASP A 29 -5.90 -12.80 -12.44
C ASP A 29 -5.82 -11.30 -12.76
N GLN A 30 -4.83 -10.61 -12.21
CA GLN A 30 -4.56 -9.18 -12.39
C GLN A 30 -5.75 -8.29 -12.01
N ARG A 31 -6.43 -8.65 -10.93
CA ARG A 31 -7.58 -7.92 -10.41
C ARG A 31 -7.31 -7.38 -9.02
N LEU A 32 -7.89 -6.23 -8.75
CA LEU A 32 -7.95 -5.61 -7.44
C LEU A 32 -9.30 -5.94 -6.82
N TYR A 33 -9.29 -6.40 -5.59
CA TYR A 33 -10.47 -6.81 -4.85
C TYR A 33 -10.69 -5.89 -3.65
N ILE A 34 -11.93 -5.45 -3.44
CA ILE A 34 -12.29 -4.62 -2.30
C ILE A 34 -13.69 -4.98 -1.79
N ASP A 35 -13.80 -5.12 -0.48
CA ASP A 35 -15.09 -5.06 0.22
C ASP A 35 -15.27 -3.64 0.79
N PRO A 36 -16.30 -2.88 0.38
CA PRO A 36 -16.55 -1.54 0.91
C PRO A 36 -16.72 -1.49 2.44
N GLY A 37 -17.06 -2.61 3.09
CA GLY A 37 -17.08 -2.73 4.54
C GLY A 37 -15.73 -2.44 5.20
N PHE A 38 -14.62 -2.59 4.47
CA PHE A 38 -13.29 -2.24 4.95
C PHE A 38 -13.15 -0.74 5.28
N TYR A 39 -13.85 0.12 4.58
CA TYR A 39 -13.82 1.56 4.87
C TYR A 39 -14.35 1.90 6.27
N GLN A 40 -15.36 1.14 6.74
CA GLN A 40 -15.83 1.27 8.11
C GLN A 40 -14.79 0.77 9.12
N VAL A 41 -14.03 -0.27 8.78
CA VAL A 41 -12.90 -0.75 9.61
C VAL A 41 -11.80 0.32 9.66
N MET A 42 -11.46 0.96 8.55
CA MET A 42 -10.49 2.07 8.52
C MET A 42 -10.92 3.19 9.47
N GLU A 43 -12.17 3.61 9.43
CA GLU A 43 -12.68 4.69 10.27
C GLU A 43 -12.73 4.32 11.76
N THR A 44 -13.29 3.14 12.09
CA THR A 44 -13.64 2.80 13.48
C THR A 44 -12.53 2.08 14.23
N GLN A 45 -11.76 1.23 13.57
CA GLN A 45 -10.72 0.40 14.20
C GLN A 45 -9.33 0.96 13.94
N LEU A 46 -9.02 1.34 12.70
CA LEU A 46 -7.71 1.86 12.32
C LEU A 46 -7.59 3.38 12.59
N ARG A 47 -8.69 4.06 12.92
CA ARG A 47 -8.73 5.51 13.15
C ARG A 47 -8.14 6.32 11.98
N ALA A 48 -8.33 5.82 10.78
CA ALA A 48 -7.90 6.43 9.53
C ALA A 48 -9.15 6.79 8.67
N PRO A 49 -9.94 7.78 9.10
CA PRO A 49 -11.11 8.25 8.35
C PRO A 49 -10.68 9.08 7.14
N GLY A 50 -11.61 9.30 6.25
CA GLY A 50 -11.48 10.20 5.12
C GLY A 50 -11.54 9.48 3.78
N ASP A 51 -11.98 10.20 2.77
CA ASP A 51 -12.13 9.67 1.42
C ASP A 51 -10.76 9.53 0.72
N PHE A 52 -9.82 10.39 1.06
CA PHE A 52 -8.46 10.28 0.52
C PHE A 52 -7.66 9.15 1.19
N ALA A 53 -7.94 8.81 2.45
CA ALA A 53 -7.44 7.58 3.09
C ALA A 53 -7.90 6.32 2.32
N GLN A 54 -9.17 6.28 1.92
CA GLN A 54 -9.72 5.20 1.09
C GLN A 54 -9.08 5.16 -0.31
N ALA A 55 -8.89 6.32 -0.93
CA ALA A 55 -8.25 6.46 -2.23
C ALA A 55 -6.77 6.00 -2.18
N TYR A 56 -6.05 6.30 -1.09
CA TYR A 56 -4.68 5.82 -0.86
C TYR A 56 -4.60 4.29 -0.88
N VAL A 57 -5.51 3.60 -0.17
CA VAL A 57 -5.49 2.13 -0.14
C VAL A 57 -5.69 1.54 -1.54
N ILE A 58 -6.64 2.06 -2.32
CA ILE A 58 -6.85 1.62 -3.70
C ILE A 58 -5.62 1.90 -4.56
N ALA A 59 -4.99 3.07 -4.41
CA ALA A 59 -3.80 3.44 -5.16
C ALA A 59 -2.60 2.55 -4.80
N HIS A 60 -2.48 2.13 -3.53
CA HIS A 60 -1.49 1.17 -3.06
C HIS A 60 -1.65 -0.19 -3.76
N GLU A 61 -2.87 -0.72 -3.83
CA GLU A 61 -3.14 -1.98 -4.55
C GLU A 61 -2.87 -1.87 -6.06
N ILE A 62 -3.13 -0.70 -6.65
CA ILE A 62 -2.70 -0.42 -8.04
C ILE A 62 -1.17 -0.39 -8.14
N GLY A 63 -0.47 0.07 -7.10
CA GLY A 63 0.98 -0.02 -6.98
C GLY A 63 1.48 -1.46 -7.14
N HIS A 64 0.84 -2.43 -6.48
CA HIS A 64 1.15 -3.85 -6.65
C HIS A 64 0.88 -4.37 -8.07
N HIS A 65 -0.16 -3.86 -8.73
CA HIS A 65 -0.36 -4.17 -10.15
C HIS A 65 0.77 -3.63 -11.04
N ILE A 66 1.22 -2.39 -10.80
CA ILE A 66 2.36 -1.80 -11.53
C ILE A 66 3.62 -2.64 -11.30
N GLN A 67 3.91 -3.04 -10.07
CA GLN A 67 5.03 -3.91 -9.72
C GLN A 67 4.98 -5.26 -10.45
N HIS A 68 3.79 -5.84 -10.57
CA HIS A 68 3.59 -7.07 -11.33
C HIS A 68 3.94 -6.87 -12.81
N VAL A 69 3.50 -5.76 -13.41
CA VAL A 69 3.73 -5.44 -14.82
C VAL A 69 5.20 -5.15 -15.12
N ILE A 70 5.90 -4.42 -14.25
CA ILE A 70 7.31 -4.08 -14.46
C ILE A 70 8.28 -5.18 -14.02
N GLY A 71 7.83 -6.16 -13.24
CA GLY A 71 8.63 -7.30 -12.82
C GLY A 71 9.63 -6.96 -11.71
N VAL A 72 9.15 -6.56 -10.51
CA VAL A 72 10.03 -6.27 -9.37
C VAL A 72 10.68 -7.54 -8.81
N PRO A 73 11.87 -7.44 -8.20
CA PRO A 73 12.56 -8.57 -7.57
C PRO A 73 11.69 -9.27 -6.52
N ARG A 74 11.78 -10.61 -6.47
CA ARG A 74 11.13 -11.46 -5.46
C ARG A 74 12.10 -11.96 -4.40
N SER A 75 13.39 -11.72 -4.59
CA SER A 75 14.46 -12.04 -3.66
C SER A 75 15.61 -11.06 -3.84
N MET A 76 16.36 -10.81 -2.77
CA MET A 76 17.54 -9.95 -2.78
C MET A 76 18.69 -10.67 -2.07
N PRO A 77 19.92 -10.60 -2.59
CA PRO A 77 21.07 -11.23 -1.93
C PRO A 77 21.28 -10.71 -0.51
N GLY A 78 21.29 -11.62 0.46
CA GLY A 78 21.53 -11.28 1.87
C GLY A 78 20.31 -10.75 2.64
N GLU A 79 19.14 -10.72 2.02
CA GLU A 79 17.87 -10.31 2.67
C GLU A 79 16.93 -11.50 2.87
N THR A 80 16.14 -11.44 3.93
CA THR A 80 15.06 -12.40 4.19
C THR A 80 13.83 -12.07 3.32
N ASP A 81 12.91 -13.03 3.18
CA ASP A 81 11.65 -12.83 2.45
C ASP A 81 10.85 -11.66 3.04
N ASN A 82 10.83 -11.51 4.38
CA ASN A 82 10.18 -10.39 5.04
C ASN A 82 10.79 -9.04 4.65
N GLN A 83 12.12 -8.96 4.59
CA GLN A 83 12.81 -7.72 4.18
C GLN A 83 12.49 -7.35 2.73
N VAL A 84 12.43 -8.35 1.85
CA VAL A 84 12.02 -8.15 0.45
C VAL A 84 10.55 -7.74 0.37
N SER A 85 9.67 -8.35 1.18
CA SER A 85 8.26 -7.96 1.29
C SER A 85 8.12 -6.48 1.67
N VAL A 86 8.85 -6.02 2.69
CA VAL A 86 8.88 -4.61 3.08
C VAL A 86 9.25 -3.69 1.91
N ARG A 87 10.24 -4.06 1.08
CA ARG A 87 10.60 -3.28 -0.13
C ARG A 87 9.43 -3.16 -1.11
N VAL A 88 8.74 -4.28 -1.33
CA VAL A 88 7.57 -4.32 -2.22
C VAL A 88 6.47 -3.38 -1.70
N GLU A 89 6.16 -3.46 -0.42
CA GLU A 89 5.13 -2.63 0.21
C GLU A 89 5.47 -1.12 0.16
N LEU A 90 6.68 -0.76 0.54
CA LEU A 90 7.13 0.64 0.52
C LEU A 90 7.18 1.22 -0.89
N GLN A 91 7.48 0.40 -1.89
CA GLN A 91 7.41 0.82 -3.29
C GLN A 91 5.95 1.07 -3.72
N ALA A 92 5.00 0.22 -3.29
CA ALA A 92 3.58 0.41 -3.55
C ALA A 92 3.07 1.70 -2.89
N ASP A 93 3.50 2.01 -1.66
CA ASP A 93 3.21 3.28 -0.99
C ASP A 93 3.73 4.48 -1.79
N CYS A 94 4.97 4.41 -2.27
CA CYS A 94 5.55 5.48 -3.09
C CYS A 94 4.77 5.66 -4.41
N LEU A 95 4.41 4.59 -5.08
CA LEU A 95 3.62 4.65 -6.31
C LEU A 95 2.21 5.23 -6.06
N ALA A 96 1.60 4.92 -4.92
CA ALA A 96 0.36 5.58 -4.48
C ALA A 96 0.56 7.09 -4.29
N GLY A 97 1.68 7.51 -3.70
CA GLY A 97 2.07 8.90 -3.59
C GLY A 97 2.22 9.59 -4.95
N VAL A 98 2.88 8.93 -5.91
CA VAL A 98 3.01 9.43 -7.30
C VAL A 98 1.64 9.63 -7.95
N TRP A 99 0.72 8.69 -7.75
CA TRP A 99 -0.66 8.84 -8.21
C TRP A 99 -1.32 10.08 -7.59
N GLY A 100 -1.24 10.25 -6.27
CA GLY A 100 -1.79 11.41 -5.56
C GLY A 100 -1.23 12.75 -6.10
N HIS A 101 0.09 12.81 -6.35
CA HIS A 101 0.72 13.97 -7.00
C HIS A 101 0.09 14.29 -8.36
N LYS A 102 -0.07 13.27 -9.21
CA LYS A 102 -0.61 13.46 -10.57
C LYS A 102 -2.08 13.83 -10.56
N ALA A 103 -2.84 13.29 -9.60
CA ALA A 103 -4.25 13.57 -9.43
C ALA A 103 -4.53 14.90 -8.70
N ARG A 104 -3.53 15.52 -8.07
CA ARG A 104 -3.68 16.67 -7.17
C ARG A 104 -4.53 17.79 -7.76
N ALA A 105 -4.27 18.18 -8.99
CA ALA A 105 -4.99 19.29 -9.63
C ALA A 105 -6.42 18.90 -10.05
N SER A 106 -6.62 17.67 -10.54
CA SER A 106 -7.93 17.22 -11.05
C SER A 106 -8.91 16.83 -9.95
N LEU A 107 -8.39 16.38 -8.79
CA LEU A 107 -9.19 16.02 -7.62
C LEU A 107 -9.16 17.09 -6.52
N GLU A 108 -8.50 18.23 -6.78
CA GLU A 108 -8.38 19.35 -5.83
C GLU A 108 -7.80 18.90 -4.46
N ILE A 109 -6.83 17.94 -4.48
CA ILE A 109 -6.25 17.36 -3.27
C ILE A 109 -5.57 18.43 -2.43
N THR A 110 -6.01 18.56 -1.19
CA THR A 110 -5.55 19.53 -0.19
C THR A 110 -4.48 18.93 0.74
N GLU A 111 -3.91 19.76 1.63
CA GLU A 111 -3.03 19.25 2.69
C GLU A 111 -3.80 18.42 3.74
N ALA A 112 -5.10 18.63 3.90
CA ALA A 112 -5.94 17.80 4.77
C ALA A 112 -6.08 16.38 4.20
N ASP A 113 -6.35 16.26 2.90
CA ASP A 113 -6.42 14.98 2.21
C ASP A 113 -5.09 14.23 2.29
N LEU A 114 -3.97 14.95 2.11
CA LEU A 114 -2.64 14.38 2.28
C LEU A 114 -2.44 13.84 3.71
N ALA A 115 -2.92 14.54 4.72
CA ALA A 115 -2.86 14.08 6.11
C ALA A 115 -3.68 12.81 6.34
N GLU A 116 -4.83 12.65 5.66
CA GLU A 116 -5.64 11.42 5.71
C GLU A 116 -4.87 10.22 5.15
N ALA A 117 -4.24 10.36 3.98
CA ALA A 117 -3.43 9.29 3.39
C ALA A 117 -2.25 8.91 4.28
N LEU A 118 -1.55 9.91 4.85
CA LEU A 118 -0.46 9.66 5.79
C LEU A 118 -0.95 8.99 7.07
N GLY A 119 -2.14 9.36 7.56
CA GLY A 119 -2.81 8.70 8.68
C GLY A 119 -3.13 7.24 8.39
N ALA A 120 -3.62 6.92 7.19
CA ALA A 120 -3.87 5.56 6.76
C ALA A 120 -2.56 4.75 6.66
N ALA A 121 -1.53 5.31 6.02
CA ALA A 121 -0.21 4.66 5.92
C ALA A 121 0.40 4.37 7.31
N HIS A 122 0.22 5.29 8.27
CA HIS A 122 0.62 5.10 9.66
C HIS A 122 -0.16 3.96 10.32
N ALA A 123 -1.48 3.95 10.18
CA ALA A 123 -2.37 3.02 10.87
C ALA A 123 -2.15 1.55 10.47
N ILE A 124 -1.66 1.31 9.26
CA ILE A 124 -1.39 -0.04 8.73
C ILE A 124 0.10 -0.40 8.71
N GLY A 125 0.95 0.35 9.41
CA GLY A 125 2.33 -0.04 9.66
C GLY A 125 2.41 -1.21 10.66
N ASP A 126 3.35 -2.12 10.45
CA ASP A 126 3.50 -3.33 11.29
C ASP A 126 3.67 -3.00 12.78
N ASP A 127 4.40 -1.94 13.10
CA ASP A 127 4.57 -1.44 14.47
C ASP A 127 3.27 -0.92 15.09
N THR A 128 2.43 -0.26 14.31
CA THR A 128 1.11 0.23 14.76
C THR A 128 0.12 -0.92 14.93
N LEU A 129 0.24 -1.97 14.11
CA LEU A 129 -0.57 -3.19 14.20
C LEU A 129 -0.12 -4.14 15.34
N GLY A 130 0.90 -3.76 16.11
CA GLY A 130 1.32 -4.46 17.32
C GLY A 130 2.43 -5.49 17.12
N HIS A 131 3.19 -5.40 16.03
CA HIS A 131 4.38 -6.20 15.83
C HIS A 131 5.60 -5.47 16.44
N ASP A 132 6.17 -6.01 17.51
CA ASP A 132 7.33 -5.40 18.19
C ASP A 132 8.68 -5.78 17.56
N ASP A 133 8.76 -6.93 16.91
CA ASP A 133 9.98 -7.42 16.28
C ASP A 133 10.07 -7.00 14.81
N ARG A 134 10.95 -6.06 14.51
CA ARG A 134 11.18 -5.60 13.14
C ARG A 134 11.55 -6.70 12.13
N ARG A 135 12.07 -7.84 12.62
CA ARG A 135 12.36 -9.00 11.73
C ARG A 135 11.11 -9.71 11.25
N ALA A 136 9.99 -9.52 11.96
CA ALA A 136 8.69 -10.05 11.57
C ALA A 136 7.91 -9.12 10.63
N PHE A 137 8.38 -7.89 10.40
CA PHE A 137 7.70 -6.92 9.54
C PHE A 137 7.64 -7.44 8.10
N THR A 138 6.46 -7.35 7.53
CA THR A 138 6.18 -7.70 6.13
C THR A 138 5.71 -6.50 5.32
N HIS A 139 5.15 -5.47 5.98
CA HIS A 139 4.66 -4.23 5.35
C HIS A 139 5.56 -3.02 5.62
N GLY A 140 6.41 -3.11 6.63
CA GLY A 140 7.26 -2.02 7.09
C GLY A 140 6.63 -1.22 8.23
N SER A 141 7.44 -0.38 8.87
CA SER A 141 6.96 0.48 9.96
C SER A 141 6.10 1.63 9.43
N SER A 142 5.25 2.16 10.30
CA SER A 142 4.44 3.34 10.03
C SER A 142 5.27 4.52 9.50
N GLU A 143 6.46 4.75 10.09
CA GLU A 143 7.38 5.79 9.64
C GLU A 143 7.90 5.54 8.22
N GLN A 144 8.27 4.29 7.90
CA GLN A 144 8.73 3.91 6.56
C GLN A 144 7.62 4.12 5.53
N ARG A 145 6.40 3.64 5.81
CA ARG A 145 5.24 3.75 4.92
C ARG A 145 4.90 5.21 4.62
N MET A 146 4.78 6.05 5.65
CA MET A 146 4.54 7.50 5.47
C MET A 146 5.65 8.17 4.67
N ARG A 147 6.92 7.85 4.94
CA ARG A 147 8.07 8.44 4.26
C ARG A 147 8.05 8.11 2.77
N TRP A 148 7.82 6.85 2.39
CA TRP A 148 7.81 6.45 0.98
C TRP A 148 6.59 6.97 0.23
N PHE A 149 5.41 6.99 0.84
CA PHE A 149 4.25 7.66 0.27
C PHE A 149 4.53 9.15 0.03
N ARG A 150 5.07 9.85 1.04
CA ARG A 150 5.42 11.27 0.92
C ARG A 150 6.45 11.53 -0.18
N ARG A 151 7.47 10.68 -0.31
CA ARG A 151 8.47 10.76 -1.38
C ARG A 151 7.83 10.70 -2.77
N GLY A 152 6.90 9.79 -2.98
CA GLY A 152 6.14 9.68 -4.23
C GLY A 152 5.28 10.91 -4.48
N PHE A 153 4.57 11.37 -3.44
CA PHE A 153 3.69 12.52 -3.53
C PHE A 153 4.45 13.84 -3.81
N ASP A 154 5.58 14.05 -3.17
CA ASP A 154 6.37 15.29 -3.37
C ASP A 154 7.05 15.32 -4.74
N SER A 155 7.54 14.17 -5.21
CA SER A 155 8.30 14.10 -6.48
C SER A 155 7.40 13.97 -7.73
N GLY A 156 6.28 13.24 -7.62
CA GLY A 156 5.45 12.86 -8.77
C GLY A 156 6.17 12.00 -9.81
N ASP A 157 7.31 11.40 -9.45
CA ASP A 157 8.19 10.64 -10.34
C ASP A 157 8.38 9.20 -9.84
N GLY A 158 7.83 8.22 -10.56
CA GLY A 158 7.93 6.79 -10.21
C GLY A 158 9.37 6.26 -10.15
N ARG A 159 10.34 6.92 -10.77
CA ARG A 159 11.77 6.57 -10.66
C ARG A 159 12.32 6.80 -9.25
N GLN A 160 11.67 7.63 -8.45
CA GLN A 160 12.00 7.86 -7.05
C GLN A 160 11.51 6.72 -6.13
N CYS A 161 10.71 5.79 -6.66
CA CYS A 161 10.10 4.68 -5.92
C CYS A 161 10.94 3.39 -5.96
N ASP A 162 12.19 3.45 -6.40
CA ASP A 162 13.04 2.26 -6.43
C ASP A 162 13.56 1.91 -5.03
N THR A 163 12.76 1.15 -4.28
CA THR A 163 13.12 0.63 -2.95
C THR A 163 14.21 -0.44 -3.01
N PHE A 164 14.44 -1.05 -4.17
CA PHE A 164 15.44 -2.10 -4.36
C PHE A 164 16.84 -1.55 -4.60
N ALA A 165 16.95 -0.28 -4.99
CA ALA A 165 18.24 0.39 -5.19
C ALA A 165 18.81 1.02 -3.91
N VAL A 166 18.06 1.06 -2.80
CA VAL A 166 18.53 1.67 -1.54
C VAL A 166 18.96 0.60 -0.54
N ALA A 167 19.89 0.95 0.35
CA ALA A 167 20.30 0.06 1.44
C ALA A 167 19.14 -0.20 2.41
N GLN A 168 19.11 -1.39 3.05
CA GLN A 168 18.04 -1.80 3.97
C GLN A 168 17.82 -0.79 5.12
N ASN A 169 18.89 -0.19 5.63
CA ASN A 169 18.80 0.82 6.69
C ASN A 169 18.38 2.22 6.21
N ALA A 170 18.16 2.40 4.91
CA ALA A 170 17.67 3.64 4.29
C ALA A 170 16.21 3.53 3.80
N LEU A 171 15.59 2.38 4.01
CA LEU A 171 14.18 2.15 3.71
C LEU A 171 13.24 2.95 4.62
#